data_ac379cbaa2f3b2f27d3d0d1d8f904404
#
_entry.id   ac379cbaa2f3b2f27d3d0d1d8f904404
#
_cell.length_a   1.000
_cell.length_b   1.000
_cell.length_c   1.000
_cell.angle_alpha   90.00
_cell.angle_beta   90.00
_cell.angle_gamma   90.00
#
_symmetry.space_group_name_H-M   'P 1'
#
loop_
_entity.id
_entity.type
_entity.pdbx_description
1 polymer ?
#
loop_
_entity_poly.entity_id
_entity_poly.type
_entity_poly.pdbx_seq_one_letter_code
_entity_poly.pdbx_strand_id
1 'polypeptide(L)'
;MTENGKPFFWLGDTGWLLLSRLTTEQAQQYFENRHKKGFDLIQVMLVHSIKDADAYGHPALLDKNLATPAKAYWDHLDTIIDLAASNGLYLALVPVWGGVVKAAKPSPAQAQAYASFLANRYKNKTNIVWMNGGDIKGADYQEVWNTIGTTLKAQDPNHLVTFHPRGRASSSFWFEQQPWLDFNSVQSGHRSYAQDTSKEDPRYGEDNWRYIQADYNKTPVRPVLDAEPSYEQIPHGLHDTTQPRWTADDVRRYGYWSVFAGACGFTYGDNSVMQFLRPTDKGSAYGARTPWFKAIDDPGAGQMIYLKKLMLSRPYFERVPDQSLVTDQGTKYDYLIATRGKEYAFIYTYTGRTFSVNPAALGSRRLQASWYNPRDGSTSTIGNFSGRETLTFDPPGAPGPGNDWVLILDDHE
;
A
#
# COMPACT_ATOMS: atom_id res chain seq x y z
N MET A 1 -2.36 -15.52 -0.89
CA MET A 1 -2.81 -16.31 -2.06
C MET A 1 -4.32 -16.30 -2.14
N THR A 2 -4.87 -16.57 -3.32
CA THR A 2 -6.31 -16.77 -3.52
C THR A 2 -6.75 -18.13 -2.96
N GLU A 3 -8.07 -18.35 -2.82
CA GLU A 3 -8.64 -19.65 -2.40
C GLU A 3 -8.16 -20.82 -3.29
N ASN A 4 -7.91 -20.54 -4.56
CA ASN A 4 -7.42 -21.53 -5.52
C ASN A 4 -5.88 -21.75 -5.48
N GLY A 5 -5.20 -21.22 -4.46
CA GLY A 5 -3.75 -21.32 -4.29
C GLY A 5 -2.91 -20.48 -5.25
N LYS A 6 -3.54 -19.63 -6.07
CA LYS A 6 -2.81 -18.72 -6.98
C LYS A 6 -2.20 -17.54 -6.21
N PRO A 7 -1.10 -16.97 -6.69
CA PRO A 7 -0.56 -15.74 -6.15
C PRO A 7 -1.60 -14.63 -6.12
N PHE A 8 -1.69 -13.94 -5.00
CA PHE A 8 -2.39 -12.67 -4.88
C PHE A 8 -1.37 -11.58 -4.62
N PHE A 9 -1.22 -10.67 -5.55
CA PHE A 9 -0.40 -9.47 -5.37
C PHE A 9 -1.32 -8.35 -4.93
N TRP A 10 -1.08 -7.78 -3.75
CA TRP A 10 -1.85 -6.65 -3.29
C TRP A 10 -1.46 -5.41 -4.11
N LEU A 11 -2.27 -5.03 -5.10
CA LEU A 11 -2.21 -3.72 -5.71
C LEU A 11 -3.43 -2.92 -5.24
N GLY A 12 -3.21 -2.08 -4.23
CA GLY A 12 -4.24 -1.26 -3.60
C GLY A 12 -4.23 0.18 -4.08
N ASP A 13 -5.40 0.84 -3.99
CA ASP A 13 -5.54 2.29 -4.09
C ASP A 13 -6.13 2.87 -2.80
N THR A 14 -5.86 4.14 -2.57
CA THR A 14 -6.29 4.87 -1.38
C THR A 14 -7.52 5.72 -1.67
N GLY A 15 -8.67 5.25 -1.22
CA GLY A 15 -9.96 5.95 -1.34
C GLY A 15 -10.56 6.28 0.04
N TRP A 16 -9.80 6.97 0.91
CA TRP A 16 -10.17 7.14 2.33
C TRP A 16 -11.59 7.63 2.53
N LEU A 17 -12.00 8.67 1.82
CA LEU A 17 -13.30 9.33 2.02
C LEU A 17 -14.39 8.85 1.06
N LEU A 18 -14.27 7.64 0.50
CA LEU A 18 -15.20 7.11 -0.51
C LEU A 18 -16.66 7.23 -0.05
N LEU A 19 -16.99 6.73 1.14
CA LEU A 19 -18.36 6.69 1.66
C LEU A 19 -18.95 8.08 1.90
N SER A 20 -18.16 9.01 2.42
CA SER A 20 -18.64 10.36 2.73
C SER A 20 -18.67 11.28 1.50
N ARG A 21 -18.06 10.87 0.38
CA ARG A 21 -17.86 11.76 -0.76
C ARG A 21 -18.54 11.31 -2.04
N LEU A 22 -18.64 10.01 -2.28
CA LEU A 22 -19.14 9.47 -3.54
C LEU A 22 -20.57 8.94 -3.43
N THR A 23 -21.42 9.32 -4.40
CA THR A 23 -22.66 8.62 -4.64
C THR A 23 -22.39 7.23 -5.21
N THR A 24 -23.40 6.36 -5.26
CA THR A 24 -23.27 5.01 -5.83
C THR A 24 -22.75 5.06 -7.28
N GLU A 25 -23.25 6.01 -8.10
CA GLU A 25 -22.86 6.18 -9.50
C GLU A 25 -21.40 6.65 -9.62
N GLN A 26 -20.98 7.56 -8.75
CA GLN A 26 -19.60 8.03 -8.70
C GLN A 26 -18.64 6.93 -8.21
N ALA A 27 -19.07 6.13 -7.25
CA ALA A 27 -18.31 4.96 -6.79
C ALA A 27 -18.14 3.92 -7.92
N GLN A 28 -19.20 3.68 -8.73
CA GLN A 28 -19.11 2.82 -9.90
C GLN A 28 -18.04 3.33 -10.89
N GLN A 29 -18.06 4.62 -11.23
CA GLN A 29 -17.06 5.22 -12.12
C GLN A 29 -15.64 5.03 -11.58
N TYR A 30 -15.44 5.22 -10.28
CA TYR A 30 -14.16 5.05 -9.62
C TYR A 30 -13.69 3.59 -9.66
N PHE A 31 -14.55 2.64 -9.30
CA PHE A 31 -14.23 1.21 -9.30
C PHE A 31 -13.92 0.68 -10.70
N GLU A 32 -14.68 1.07 -11.71
CA GLU A 32 -14.39 0.71 -13.11
C GLU A 32 -13.02 1.20 -13.56
N ASN A 33 -12.65 2.44 -13.22
CA ASN A 33 -11.34 3.00 -13.54
C ASN A 33 -10.23 2.18 -12.85
N ARG A 34 -10.39 1.90 -11.55
CA ARG A 34 -9.38 1.15 -10.79
C ARG A 34 -9.25 -0.30 -11.26
N HIS A 35 -10.37 -0.97 -11.55
CA HIS A 35 -10.34 -2.31 -12.15
C HIS A 35 -9.60 -2.32 -13.51
N LYS A 36 -9.91 -1.38 -14.41
CA LYS A 36 -9.22 -1.25 -15.71
C LYS A 36 -7.71 -1.02 -15.57
N LYS A 37 -7.27 -0.31 -14.53
CA LYS A 37 -5.86 -0.10 -14.20
C LYS A 37 -5.20 -1.27 -13.45
N GLY A 38 -5.96 -2.35 -13.18
CA GLY A 38 -5.47 -3.59 -12.58
C GLY A 38 -5.30 -3.56 -11.08
N PHE A 39 -5.91 -2.59 -10.40
CA PHE A 39 -6.02 -2.60 -8.93
C PHE A 39 -6.86 -3.79 -8.46
N ASP A 40 -6.52 -4.34 -7.29
CA ASP A 40 -7.22 -5.46 -6.68
C ASP A 40 -8.10 -5.01 -5.53
N LEU A 41 -7.76 -3.89 -4.88
CA LEU A 41 -8.52 -3.43 -3.72
C LEU A 41 -8.40 -1.92 -3.50
N ILE A 42 -9.33 -1.40 -2.68
CA ILE A 42 -9.38 0.00 -2.25
C ILE A 42 -9.38 0.07 -0.73
N GLN A 43 -8.54 0.92 -0.16
CA GLN A 43 -8.56 1.26 1.28
C GLN A 43 -9.61 2.34 1.54
N VAL A 44 -10.52 2.08 2.50
CA VAL A 44 -11.67 2.95 2.79
C VAL A 44 -11.85 3.14 4.29
N MET A 45 -12.03 4.39 4.74
CA MET A 45 -12.46 4.68 6.11
C MET A 45 -13.96 4.50 6.25
N LEU A 46 -14.40 3.72 7.24
CA LEU A 46 -15.81 3.58 7.53
C LEU A 46 -16.35 4.76 8.34
N VAL A 47 -15.61 5.19 9.36
CA VAL A 47 -15.93 6.38 10.15
C VAL A 47 -14.66 7.20 10.34
N HIS A 48 -14.51 8.32 9.62
CA HIS A 48 -13.33 9.18 9.70
C HIS A 48 -13.52 10.38 10.66
N SER A 49 -14.76 10.68 11.00
CA SER A 49 -15.14 11.75 11.93
C SER A 49 -16.34 11.32 12.76
N ILE A 50 -16.40 11.79 14.01
CA ILE A 50 -17.55 11.53 14.90
C ILE A 50 -18.86 12.13 14.38
N LYS A 51 -18.78 13.05 13.42
CA LYS A 51 -19.92 13.69 12.73
C LYS A 51 -20.04 13.21 11.29
N ASP A 52 -19.45 12.06 10.98
CA ASP A 52 -19.38 11.56 9.63
C ASP A 52 -20.78 11.24 9.09
N ALA A 53 -20.95 11.53 7.81
CA ALA A 53 -22.14 11.19 7.06
C ALA A 53 -21.73 10.68 5.68
N ASP A 54 -22.56 9.83 5.06
CA ASP A 54 -22.35 9.41 3.69
C ASP A 54 -22.65 10.54 2.69
N ALA A 55 -22.45 10.27 1.41
CA ALA A 55 -22.68 11.24 0.33
C ALA A 55 -24.16 11.72 0.23
N TYR A 56 -25.08 11.04 0.88
CA TYR A 56 -26.52 11.37 0.92
C TYR A 56 -26.92 12.09 2.22
N GLY A 57 -25.97 12.29 3.14
CA GLY A 57 -26.19 12.98 4.41
C GLY A 57 -26.66 12.10 5.56
N HIS A 58 -26.65 10.76 5.41
CA HIS A 58 -27.00 9.86 6.50
C HIS A 58 -25.83 9.79 7.48
N PRO A 59 -26.03 10.04 8.79
CA PRO A 59 -24.96 9.97 9.77
C PRO A 59 -24.49 8.53 9.97
N ALA A 60 -23.18 8.35 10.18
CA ALA A 60 -22.63 7.02 10.46
C ALA A 60 -23.02 6.48 11.83
N LEU A 61 -23.14 7.38 12.82
CA LEU A 61 -23.40 7.06 14.22
C LEU A 61 -24.52 7.92 14.77
N LEU A 62 -25.42 7.32 15.57
CA LEU A 62 -26.37 8.06 16.38
C LEU A 62 -25.66 8.56 17.66
N ASP A 63 -26.05 9.73 18.12
CA ASP A 63 -25.52 10.35 19.36
C ASP A 63 -23.99 10.39 19.46
N LYS A 64 -23.30 10.34 18.30
CA LYS A 64 -21.82 10.30 18.23
C LYS A 64 -21.21 9.12 19.00
N ASN A 65 -21.91 8.03 19.14
CA ASN A 65 -21.53 6.86 19.91
C ASN A 65 -21.24 5.67 18.98
N LEU A 66 -20.06 5.07 19.07
CA LEU A 66 -19.68 3.90 18.29
C LEU A 66 -20.63 2.71 18.48
N ALA A 67 -21.22 2.58 19.65
CA ALA A 67 -22.16 1.49 19.94
C ALA A 67 -23.55 1.65 19.29
N THR A 68 -23.82 2.78 18.60
CA THR A 68 -25.11 3.08 17.97
C THR A 68 -24.98 3.42 16.49
N PRO A 69 -24.61 2.43 15.63
CA PRO A 69 -24.55 2.62 14.18
C PRO A 69 -25.92 3.01 13.60
N ALA A 70 -25.93 4.00 12.69
CA ALA A 70 -27.17 4.49 12.07
C ALA A 70 -27.51 3.72 10.79
N LYS A 71 -28.65 3.05 10.74
CA LYS A 71 -28.99 2.08 9.70
C LYS A 71 -28.74 2.54 8.26
N ALA A 72 -29.19 3.73 7.88
CA ALA A 72 -29.14 4.20 6.49
C ALA A 72 -27.71 4.32 5.94
N TYR A 73 -26.76 4.79 6.77
CA TYR A 73 -25.35 4.83 6.41
C TYR A 73 -24.78 3.44 6.10
N TRP A 74 -25.07 2.48 6.94
CA TRP A 74 -24.57 1.12 6.81
C TRP A 74 -25.24 0.34 5.68
N ASP A 75 -26.49 0.65 5.34
CA ASP A 75 -27.16 0.12 4.13
C ASP A 75 -26.49 0.67 2.85
N HIS A 76 -26.03 1.93 2.88
CA HIS A 76 -25.23 2.47 1.78
C HIS A 76 -23.86 1.77 1.67
N LEU A 77 -23.19 1.50 2.79
CA LEU A 77 -21.94 0.73 2.78
C LEU A 77 -22.13 -0.67 2.20
N ASP A 78 -23.25 -1.35 2.54
CA ASP A 78 -23.57 -2.66 1.94
C ASP A 78 -23.59 -2.57 0.41
N THR A 79 -24.26 -1.54 -0.13
CA THR A 79 -24.33 -1.27 -1.57
C THR A 79 -22.94 -1.05 -2.16
N ILE A 80 -22.07 -0.29 -1.48
CA ILE A 80 -20.72 -0.01 -1.94
C ILE A 80 -19.84 -1.27 -1.93
N ILE A 81 -19.97 -2.14 -0.91
CA ILE A 81 -19.24 -3.42 -0.85
C ILE A 81 -19.63 -4.34 -2.01
N ASP A 82 -20.95 -4.45 -2.27
CA ASP A 82 -21.46 -5.27 -3.37
C ASP A 82 -21.05 -4.72 -4.74
N LEU A 83 -21.05 -3.39 -4.88
CA LEU A 83 -20.57 -2.70 -6.07
C LEU A 83 -19.09 -2.95 -6.32
N ALA A 84 -18.25 -2.89 -5.29
CA ALA A 84 -16.83 -3.23 -5.40
C ALA A 84 -16.63 -4.70 -5.83
N ALA A 85 -17.39 -5.64 -5.22
CA ALA A 85 -17.36 -7.05 -5.59
C ALA A 85 -17.74 -7.28 -7.05
N SER A 86 -18.78 -6.61 -7.55
CA SER A 86 -19.22 -6.71 -8.96
C SER A 86 -18.16 -6.17 -9.94
N ASN A 87 -17.28 -5.28 -9.50
CA ASN A 87 -16.14 -4.79 -10.24
C ASN A 87 -14.86 -5.62 -10.00
N GLY A 88 -14.93 -6.73 -9.27
CA GLY A 88 -13.78 -7.59 -8.97
C GLY A 88 -12.78 -6.98 -7.98
N LEU A 89 -13.23 -6.04 -7.14
CA LEU A 89 -12.40 -5.33 -6.17
C LEU A 89 -12.70 -5.76 -4.74
N TYR A 90 -11.66 -5.86 -3.94
CA TYR A 90 -11.74 -5.95 -2.48
C TYR A 90 -11.80 -4.54 -1.88
N LEU A 91 -12.35 -4.44 -0.66
CA LEU A 91 -12.24 -3.24 0.17
C LEU A 91 -11.45 -3.55 1.44
N ALA A 92 -10.39 -2.80 1.69
CA ALA A 92 -9.70 -2.80 2.97
C ALA A 92 -10.36 -1.74 3.86
N LEU A 93 -11.17 -2.19 4.79
CA LEU A 93 -12.08 -1.37 5.58
C LEU A 93 -11.40 -0.95 6.90
N VAL A 94 -11.23 0.36 7.10
CA VAL A 94 -10.79 0.91 8.38
C VAL A 94 -12.03 1.14 9.25
N PRO A 95 -12.26 0.33 10.30
CA PRO A 95 -13.49 0.39 11.12
C PRO A 95 -13.78 1.78 11.66
N VAL A 96 -12.76 2.40 12.24
CA VAL A 96 -12.85 3.74 12.83
C VAL A 96 -11.48 4.40 12.78
N TRP A 97 -11.41 5.64 12.31
CA TRP A 97 -10.14 6.38 12.23
C TRP A 97 -9.63 6.77 13.62
N GLY A 98 -8.31 6.76 13.82
CA GLY A 98 -7.68 7.07 15.09
C GLY A 98 -8.10 8.41 15.70
N GLY A 99 -8.33 9.42 14.85
CA GLY A 99 -8.86 10.72 15.30
C GLY A 99 -10.25 10.64 15.94
N VAL A 100 -11.10 9.72 15.47
CA VAL A 100 -12.43 9.49 16.07
C VAL A 100 -12.29 8.85 17.45
N VAL A 101 -11.44 7.82 17.58
CA VAL A 101 -11.17 7.17 18.88
C VAL A 101 -10.61 8.18 19.89
N LYS A 102 -9.70 9.04 19.45
CA LYS A 102 -9.13 10.12 20.29
C LYS A 102 -10.18 11.12 20.72
N ALA A 103 -11.13 11.47 19.87
CA ALA A 103 -12.21 12.41 20.16
C ALA A 103 -13.33 11.81 21.00
N ALA A 104 -13.78 10.59 20.67
CA ALA A 104 -14.90 9.91 21.31
C ALA A 104 -14.51 9.18 22.60
N LYS A 105 -13.24 8.76 22.72
CA LYS A 105 -12.72 7.97 23.86
C LYS A 105 -13.63 6.79 24.24
N PRO A 106 -13.97 5.90 23.29
CA PRO A 106 -14.89 4.82 23.55
C PRO A 106 -14.36 3.90 24.65
N SER A 107 -15.25 3.39 25.48
CA SER A 107 -14.89 2.32 26.41
C SER A 107 -14.63 1.01 25.64
N PRO A 108 -13.92 0.04 26.22
CA PRO A 108 -13.77 -1.28 25.64
C PRO A 108 -15.11 -1.95 25.29
N ALA A 109 -16.13 -1.79 26.12
CA ALA A 109 -17.47 -2.31 25.86
C ALA A 109 -18.13 -1.69 24.61
N GLN A 110 -17.96 -0.37 24.41
CA GLN A 110 -18.44 0.30 23.19
C GLN A 110 -17.67 -0.14 21.96
N ALA A 111 -16.35 -0.29 22.06
CA ALA A 111 -15.49 -0.81 21.01
C ALA A 111 -15.88 -2.25 20.61
N GLN A 112 -16.15 -3.11 21.62
CA GLN A 112 -16.61 -4.48 21.40
C GLN A 112 -17.98 -4.53 20.70
N ALA A 113 -18.94 -3.73 21.17
CA ALA A 113 -20.27 -3.65 20.57
C ALA A 113 -20.19 -3.24 19.10
N TYR A 114 -19.36 -2.22 18.79
CA TYR A 114 -19.14 -1.77 17.42
C TYR A 114 -18.48 -2.83 16.54
N ALA A 115 -17.39 -3.45 17.01
CA ALA A 115 -16.72 -4.51 16.27
C ALA A 115 -17.62 -5.72 16.05
N SER A 116 -18.46 -6.09 17.05
CA SER A 116 -19.45 -7.16 16.91
C SER A 116 -20.51 -6.82 15.86
N PHE A 117 -20.97 -5.57 15.80
CA PHE A 117 -21.86 -5.10 14.76
C PHE A 117 -21.24 -5.29 13.37
N LEU A 118 -20.00 -4.85 13.18
CA LEU A 118 -19.28 -4.96 11.91
C LEU A 118 -19.09 -6.42 11.50
N ALA A 119 -18.55 -7.24 12.39
CA ALA A 119 -18.30 -8.66 12.14
C ALA A 119 -19.60 -9.39 11.74
N ASN A 120 -20.68 -9.23 12.51
CA ASN A 120 -21.95 -9.89 12.22
C ASN A 120 -22.58 -9.43 10.90
N ARG A 121 -22.40 -8.16 10.52
CA ARG A 121 -22.94 -7.62 9.27
C ARG A 121 -22.15 -8.10 8.05
N TYR A 122 -20.82 -8.20 8.16
CA TYR A 122 -19.96 -8.35 6.98
C TYR A 122 -19.24 -9.70 6.85
N LYS A 123 -19.32 -10.61 7.83
CA LYS A 123 -18.63 -11.92 7.80
C LYS A 123 -18.95 -12.81 6.59
N ASN A 124 -20.04 -12.55 5.88
CA ASN A 124 -20.43 -13.28 4.68
C ASN A 124 -20.07 -12.54 3.36
N LYS A 125 -19.48 -11.35 3.43
CA LYS A 125 -18.96 -10.65 2.26
C LYS A 125 -17.58 -11.23 1.93
N THR A 126 -17.31 -11.60 0.70
CA THR A 126 -16.06 -12.30 0.31
C THR A 126 -14.94 -11.37 -0.12
N ASN A 127 -15.21 -10.08 -0.20
CA ASN A 127 -14.31 -9.07 -0.79
C ASN A 127 -13.90 -7.98 0.20
N ILE A 128 -13.73 -8.30 1.48
CA ILE A 128 -13.27 -7.33 2.47
C ILE A 128 -12.02 -7.82 3.21
N VAL A 129 -11.26 -6.85 3.72
CA VAL A 129 -10.14 -7.02 4.67
C VAL A 129 -10.32 -5.98 5.77
N TRP A 130 -10.11 -6.36 7.02
CA TRP A 130 -10.18 -5.42 8.14
C TRP A 130 -8.83 -4.75 8.37
N MET A 131 -8.84 -3.42 8.39
CA MET A 131 -7.65 -2.61 8.65
C MET A 131 -7.89 -1.76 9.90
N ASN A 132 -7.66 -2.33 11.08
CA ASN A 132 -7.86 -1.65 12.38
C ASN A 132 -6.94 -0.42 12.51
N GLY A 133 -7.22 0.54 13.39
CA GLY A 133 -6.38 1.73 13.60
C GLY A 133 -6.74 2.91 12.70
N GLY A 134 -5.71 3.55 12.10
CA GLY A 134 -5.85 4.71 11.20
C GLY A 134 -5.09 5.94 11.69
N ASP A 135 -3.89 6.16 11.17
CA ASP A 135 -2.97 7.28 11.43
C ASP A 135 -2.76 7.59 12.94
N ILE A 136 -2.61 6.56 13.74
CA ILE A 136 -2.46 6.64 15.19
C ILE A 136 -1.33 5.74 15.71
N LYS A 137 -0.69 6.13 16.82
CA LYS A 137 0.17 5.22 17.58
C LYS A 137 -0.68 4.08 18.14
N GLY A 138 -0.29 2.83 17.90
CA GLY A 138 -1.00 1.69 18.48
C GLY A 138 -0.98 1.68 20.02
N ALA A 139 0.02 2.32 20.64
CA ALA A 139 0.04 2.50 22.09
C ALA A 139 -1.05 3.46 22.61
N ASP A 140 -1.49 4.41 21.79
CA ASP A 140 -2.58 5.31 22.15
C ASP A 140 -3.90 4.53 22.02
N TYR A 141 -4.62 4.39 23.12
CA TYR A 141 -5.88 3.59 23.18
C TYR A 141 -5.69 2.10 22.83
N GLN A 142 -4.56 1.52 23.20
CA GLN A 142 -4.18 0.13 22.85
C GLN A 142 -5.27 -0.89 23.21
N GLU A 143 -5.94 -0.71 24.33
CA GLU A 143 -7.05 -1.58 24.75
C GLU A 143 -8.23 -1.55 23.77
N VAL A 144 -8.56 -0.37 23.24
CA VAL A 144 -9.62 -0.21 22.22
C VAL A 144 -9.23 -0.98 20.93
N TRP A 145 -7.99 -0.81 20.47
CA TRP A 145 -7.51 -1.50 19.26
C TRP A 145 -7.46 -3.02 19.45
N ASN A 146 -6.98 -3.48 20.58
CA ASN A 146 -7.00 -4.92 20.91
C ASN A 146 -8.43 -5.47 20.99
N THR A 147 -9.34 -4.71 21.59
CA THR A 147 -10.76 -5.12 21.67
C THR A 147 -11.38 -5.24 20.29
N ILE A 148 -11.18 -4.24 19.40
CA ILE A 148 -11.68 -4.29 18.03
C ILE A 148 -11.07 -5.47 17.28
N GLY A 149 -9.73 -5.59 17.25
CA GLY A 149 -9.04 -6.65 16.52
C GLY A 149 -9.42 -8.05 17.00
N THR A 150 -9.46 -8.28 18.30
CA THR A 150 -9.84 -9.57 18.88
C THR A 150 -11.31 -9.93 18.58
N THR A 151 -12.21 -8.94 18.68
CA THR A 151 -13.63 -9.16 18.41
C THR A 151 -13.88 -9.48 16.93
N LEU A 152 -13.26 -8.73 16.01
CA LEU A 152 -13.33 -9.01 14.57
C LEU A 152 -12.82 -10.41 14.30
N LYS A 153 -11.62 -10.77 14.80
CA LYS A 153 -11.02 -12.09 14.55
C LYS A 153 -11.86 -13.24 15.09
N ALA A 154 -12.49 -13.05 16.25
CA ALA A 154 -13.31 -14.09 16.88
C ALA A 154 -14.68 -14.29 16.20
N GLN A 155 -15.31 -13.20 15.71
CA GLN A 155 -16.68 -13.24 15.16
C GLN A 155 -16.73 -13.22 13.63
N ASP A 156 -15.59 -12.92 12.99
CA ASP A 156 -15.40 -12.93 11.54
C ASP A 156 -14.04 -13.57 11.19
N PRO A 157 -13.88 -14.88 11.43
CA PRO A 157 -12.58 -15.56 11.30
C PRO A 157 -12.12 -15.72 9.85
N ASN A 158 -12.98 -15.50 8.87
CA ASN A 158 -12.68 -15.68 7.45
C ASN A 158 -11.95 -14.49 6.84
N HIS A 159 -12.05 -13.30 7.45
CA HIS A 159 -11.39 -12.11 6.94
C HIS A 159 -10.05 -11.86 7.65
N LEU A 160 -9.10 -11.35 6.85
CA LEU A 160 -7.81 -10.93 7.37
C LEU A 160 -7.95 -9.63 8.16
N VAL A 161 -7.16 -9.50 9.21
CA VAL A 161 -7.12 -8.31 10.07
C VAL A 161 -5.68 -7.79 10.14
N THR A 162 -5.50 -6.49 9.89
CA THR A 162 -4.25 -5.77 10.12
C THR A 162 -4.48 -4.50 10.94
N PHE A 163 -3.41 -3.74 11.19
CA PHE A 163 -3.50 -2.44 11.86
C PHE A 163 -2.82 -1.35 11.03
N HIS A 164 -3.53 -0.29 10.71
CA HIS A 164 -2.98 0.88 10.04
C HIS A 164 -2.32 1.83 11.06
N PRO A 165 -0.99 1.93 11.08
CA PRO A 165 -0.27 2.75 12.05
C PRO A 165 -0.26 4.23 11.64
N ARG A 166 0.31 5.07 12.48
CA ARG A 166 0.71 6.44 12.11
C ARG A 166 1.90 6.43 11.15
N GLY A 167 2.16 7.56 10.53
CA GLY A 167 3.31 7.76 9.63
C GLY A 167 4.65 7.34 10.25
N ARG A 168 5.49 6.69 9.45
CA ARG A 168 6.82 6.18 9.78
C ARG A 168 6.81 5.11 10.87
N ALA A 169 5.79 4.28 10.85
CA ALA A 169 5.63 3.18 11.78
C ALA A 169 5.08 1.94 11.07
N SER A 170 5.21 0.81 11.74
CA SER A 170 4.60 -0.46 11.38
C SER A 170 3.63 -0.92 12.46
N SER A 171 2.62 -1.67 12.06
CA SER A 171 1.70 -2.37 12.98
C SER A 171 2.46 -3.25 13.98
N SER A 172 3.57 -3.84 13.55
CA SER A 172 4.43 -4.69 14.37
C SER A 172 5.03 -3.99 15.59
N PHE A 173 5.13 -2.66 15.60
CA PHE A 173 5.68 -1.92 16.74
C PHE A 173 4.87 -2.11 18.00
N TRP A 174 3.57 -2.40 17.87
CA TRP A 174 2.64 -2.52 19.01
C TRP A 174 1.90 -3.84 19.07
N PHE A 175 1.70 -4.51 17.92
CA PHE A 175 0.78 -5.63 17.81
C PHE A 175 1.42 -6.92 17.27
N GLU A 176 2.76 -7.00 17.17
CA GLU A 176 3.47 -8.17 16.63
C GLU A 176 3.05 -9.49 17.28
N GLN A 177 2.82 -9.48 18.60
CA GLN A 177 2.46 -10.68 19.34
C GLN A 177 0.94 -10.90 19.47
N GLN A 178 0.14 -10.04 18.84
CA GLN A 178 -1.31 -10.16 18.93
C GLN A 178 -1.84 -11.23 17.95
N PRO A 179 -2.64 -12.19 18.44
CA PRO A 179 -3.14 -13.28 17.60
C PRO A 179 -4.15 -12.83 16.55
N TRP A 180 -4.72 -11.63 16.69
CA TRP A 180 -5.63 -11.07 15.70
C TRP A 180 -4.92 -10.41 14.51
N LEU A 181 -3.62 -10.13 14.60
CA LEU A 181 -2.85 -9.51 13.51
C LEU A 181 -2.41 -10.56 12.50
N ASP A 182 -3.00 -10.60 11.31
CA ASP A 182 -2.67 -11.58 10.28
C ASP A 182 -1.47 -11.17 9.42
N PHE A 183 -1.30 -9.86 9.18
CA PHE A 183 -0.17 -9.32 8.42
C PHE A 183 0.20 -7.92 8.91
N ASN A 184 1.47 -7.55 8.68
CA ASN A 184 1.98 -6.24 9.05
C ASN A 184 1.68 -5.21 7.98
N SER A 185 1.23 -4.03 8.37
CA SER A 185 1.12 -2.87 7.50
C SER A 185 1.99 -1.71 7.99
N VAL A 186 2.55 -1.00 7.02
CA VAL A 186 3.47 0.11 7.22
C VAL A 186 2.86 1.37 6.64
N GLN A 187 3.03 2.51 7.32
CA GLN A 187 2.84 3.84 6.74
C GLN A 187 4.23 4.48 6.57
N SER A 188 4.81 4.39 5.38
CA SER A 188 6.17 4.83 5.11
C SER A 188 6.29 6.27 4.61
N GLY A 189 5.19 6.87 4.06
CA GLY A 189 5.14 8.25 3.54
C GLY A 189 5.13 9.28 4.67
N HIS A 190 5.17 10.49 4.42
CA HIS A 190 5.15 11.39 3.27
C HIS A 190 6.31 12.41 3.34
N ARG A 191 7.37 12.07 4.06
CA ARG A 191 8.50 12.98 4.30
C ARG A 191 9.68 12.69 3.39
N SER A 192 10.27 13.76 2.87
CA SER A 192 11.55 13.68 2.16
C SER A 192 12.71 13.43 3.14
N TYR A 193 13.87 13.04 2.60
CA TYR A 193 15.10 12.90 3.40
C TYR A 193 15.42 14.15 4.23
N ALA A 194 15.19 15.34 3.68
CA ALA A 194 15.47 16.60 4.37
C ALA A 194 14.48 16.88 5.52
N GLN A 195 13.28 16.32 5.46
CA GLN A 195 12.22 16.56 6.43
C GLN A 195 12.17 15.53 7.56
N ASP A 196 12.87 14.41 7.42
CA ASP A 196 12.91 13.39 8.46
C ASP A 196 13.90 13.76 9.57
N THR A 197 13.52 14.76 10.32
CA THR A 197 14.28 15.29 11.47
C THR A 197 13.77 14.75 12.81
N SER A 198 12.89 13.76 12.79
CA SER A 198 12.28 13.17 13.99
C SER A 198 13.35 12.73 15.00
N LYS A 199 13.05 12.91 16.29
CA LYS A 199 13.85 12.32 17.38
C LYS A 199 13.40 10.91 17.73
N GLU A 200 12.31 10.44 17.13
CA GLU A 200 11.78 9.09 17.30
C GLU A 200 12.39 8.17 16.24
N ASP A 201 12.83 6.99 16.64
CA ASP A 201 13.26 5.95 15.72
C ASP A 201 12.03 5.20 15.16
N PRO A 202 12.16 4.68 13.94
CA PRO A 202 13.27 4.80 13.00
C PRO A 202 13.23 6.09 12.16
N ARG A 203 14.41 6.55 11.70
CA ARG A 203 14.56 7.70 10.80
C ARG A 203 15.06 7.21 9.45
N TYR A 204 14.16 6.81 8.59
CA TYR A 204 14.55 6.25 7.29
C TYR A 204 14.35 7.24 6.13
N GLY A 205 13.78 8.42 6.39
CA GLY A 205 13.46 9.39 5.33
C GLY A 205 12.59 8.73 4.26
N GLU A 206 13.10 8.72 3.03
CA GLU A 206 12.42 8.11 1.89
C GLU A 206 12.79 6.62 1.68
N ASP A 207 13.65 6.04 2.53
CA ASP A 207 14.07 4.63 2.45
C ASP A 207 12.96 3.69 2.97
N ASN A 208 11.80 3.67 2.32
CA ASN A 208 10.64 2.87 2.75
C ASN A 208 10.94 1.36 2.80
N TRP A 209 11.86 0.89 1.98
CA TRP A 209 12.33 -0.50 1.99
C TRP A 209 12.85 -0.96 3.35
N ARG A 210 13.37 -0.05 4.19
CA ARG A 210 13.90 -0.39 5.53
C ARG A 210 12.79 -0.81 6.48
N TYR A 211 11.61 -0.18 6.42
CA TYR A 211 10.46 -0.61 7.22
C TYR A 211 10.01 -2.02 6.83
N ILE A 212 9.99 -2.28 5.52
CA ILE A 212 9.59 -3.59 4.99
C ILE A 212 10.59 -4.67 5.41
N GLN A 213 11.88 -4.45 5.23
CA GLN A 213 12.92 -5.40 5.65
C GLN A 213 12.90 -5.67 7.16
N ALA A 214 12.67 -4.63 7.96
CA ALA A 214 12.60 -4.78 9.41
C ALA A 214 11.47 -5.73 9.82
N ASP A 215 10.31 -5.63 9.17
CA ASP A 215 9.16 -6.51 9.46
C ASP A 215 9.29 -7.88 8.80
N TYR A 216 9.82 -7.95 7.59
CA TYR A 216 10.06 -9.21 6.87
C TYR A 216 10.93 -10.19 7.65
N ASN A 217 11.87 -9.68 8.45
CA ASN A 217 12.81 -10.46 9.25
C ASN A 217 12.30 -10.78 10.67
N LYS A 218 11.07 -10.43 11.01
CA LYS A 218 10.51 -10.70 12.35
C LYS A 218 10.00 -12.13 12.52
N THR A 219 9.87 -12.50 13.77
CA THR A 219 9.22 -13.75 14.21
C THR A 219 8.08 -13.41 15.17
N PRO A 220 6.87 -13.90 14.96
CA PRO A 220 6.45 -14.83 13.89
C PRO A 220 6.49 -14.19 12.50
N VAL A 221 6.77 -14.98 11.46
CA VAL A 221 6.77 -14.51 10.08
C VAL A 221 5.37 -14.14 9.65
N ARG A 222 5.19 -12.90 9.17
CA ARG A 222 3.94 -12.39 8.61
C ARG A 222 4.18 -11.72 7.26
N PRO A 223 3.21 -11.74 6.34
CA PRO A 223 3.27 -10.85 5.18
C PRO A 223 3.39 -9.39 5.62
N VAL A 224 4.08 -8.59 4.81
CA VAL A 224 4.26 -7.14 5.07
C VAL A 224 3.71 -6.35 3.89
N LEU A 225 3.02 -5.26 4.17
CA LEU A 225 2.43 -4.36 3.18
C LEU A 225 2.85 -2.91 3.46
N ASP A 226 3.32 -2.19 2.44
CA ASP A 226 3.37 -0.72 2.50
C ASP A 226 1.97 -0.19 2.17
N ALA A 227 1.21 0.09 3.23
CA ALA A 227 -0.21 0.45 3.14
C ALA A 227 -0.43 1.94 2.91
N GLU A 228 0.56 2.78 3.29
CA GLU A 228 0.51 4.22 3.04
C GLU A 228 1.92 4.78 2.77
N PRO A 229 2.42 4.63 1.53
CA PRO A 229 3.61 5.33 1.05
C PRO A 229 3.28 6.79 0.74
N SER A 230 4.24 7.54 0.19
CA SER A 230 3.97 8.88 -0.32
C SER A 230 3.00 8.85 -1.50
N TYR A 231 1.99 9.72 -1.47
CA TYR A 231 0.96 9.81 -2.52
C TYR A 231 1.39 10.73 -3.65
N GLU A 232 0.99 10.39 -4.88
CA GLU A 232 1.15 11.28 -6.03
C GLU A 232 0.44 12.63 -5.80
N GLN A 233 1.06 13.72 -6.22
CA GLN A 233 0.56 15.09 -6.08
C GLN A 233 0.39 15.61 -4.64
N ILE A 234 0.78 14.86 -3.59
CA ILE A 234 0.80 15.39 -2.22
C ILE A 234 2.11 16.17 -1.97
N PRO A 235 2.10 17.30 -1.24
CA PRO A 235 3.33 18.02 -0.90
C PRO A 235 4.24 17.18 0.01
N HIS A 236 5.55 17.32 -0.16
CA HIS A 236 6.50 16.74 0.79
C HIS A 236 6.19 17.25 2.21
N GLY A 237 6.00 16.35 3.17
CA GLY A 237 5.65 16.66 4.56
C GLY A 237 4.19 17.02 4.79
N LEU A 238 3.30 16.88 3.79
CA LEU A 238 1.84 17.04 3.84
C LEU A 238 1.35 18.50 3.92
N HIS A 239 1.74 19.25 4.95
CA HIS A 239 1.04 20.47 5.37
C HIS A 239 1.53 21.75 4.69
N ASP A 240 2.79 21.80 4.30
CA ASP A 240 3.35 22.95 3.59
C ASP A 240 3.14 22.79 2.08
N THR A 241 2.10 23.45 1.56
CA THR A 241 1.72 23.36 0.14
C THR A 241 2.68 24.06 -0.82
N THR A 242 3.71 24.74 -0.31
CA THR A 242 4.79 25.36 -1.10
C THR A 242 5.90 24.37 -1.42
N GLN A 243 5.97 23.25 -0.71
CA GLN A 243 6.94 22.18 -0.97
C GLN A 243 6.72 21.51 -2.33
N PRO A 244 7.76 20.91 -2.92
CA PRO A 244 7.62 20.02 -4.06
C PRO A 244 6.57 18.93 -3.79
N ARG A 245 5.98 18.39 -4.85
CA ARG A 245 4.99 17.32 -4.78
C ARG A 245 5.61 16.02 -5.24
N TRP A 246 5.20 14.92 -4.62
CA TRP A 246 5.57 13.60 -5.07
C TRP A 246 5.03 13.36 -6.49
N THR A 247 5.86 12.82 -7.35
CA THR A 247 5.56 12.57 -8.75
C THR A 247 5.25 11.10 -9.02
N ALA A 248 4.83 10.79 -10.23
CA ALA A 248 4.69 9.39 -10.69
C ALA A 248 6.00 8.60 -10.53
N ASP A 249 7.14 9.23 -10.76
CA ASP A 249 8.46 8.60 -10.63
C ASP A 249 8.75 8.21 -9.17
N ASP A 250 8.38 9.08 -8.23
CA ASP A 250 8.54 8.83 -6.80
C ASP A 250 7.64 7.69 -6.33
N VAL A 251 6.35 7.66 -6.72
CA VAL A 251 5.45 6.56 -6.30
C VAL A 251 5.85 5.23 -6.92
N ARG A 252 6.43 5.22 -8.15
CA ARG A 252 7.04 4.00 -8.71
C ARG A 252 8.21 3.56 -7.86
N ARG A 253 9.15 4.43 -7.51
CA ARG A 253 10.27 4.13 -6.62
C ARG A 253 9.80 3.51 -5.31
N TYR A 254 8.83 4.12 -4.63
CA TYR A 254 8.25 3.58 -3.40
C TYR A 254 7.69 2.16 -3.60
N GLY A 255 6.95 1.93 -4.69
CA GLY A 255 6.37 0.63 -5.02
C GLY A 255 7.43 -0.45 -5.23
N TYR A 256 8.42 -0.18 -6.09
CA TYR A 256 9.49 -1.13 -6.38
C TYR A 256 10.37 -1.39 -5.16
N TRP A 257 10.72 -0.36 -4.40
CA TRP A 257 11.51 -0.51 -3.19
C TRP A 257 10.79 -1.35 -2.12
N SER A 258 9.51 -1.09 -1.85
CA SER A 258 8.74 -1.89 -0.90
C SER A 258 8.65 -3.35 -1.34
N VAL A 259 8.26 -3.59 -2.58
CA VAL A 259 8.00 -4.95 -3.07
C VAL A 259 9.29 -5.76 -3.16
N PHE A 260 10.39 -5.18 -3.65
CA PHE A 260 11.68 -5.88 -3.75
C PHE A 260 12.30 -6.12 -2.37
N ALA A 261 11.98 -5.30 -1.37
CA ALA A 261 12.37 -5.51 0.02
C ALA A 261 11.60 -6.66 0.72
N GLY A 262 10.58 -7.22 0.08
CA GLY A 262 9.82 -8.37 0.59
C GLY A 262 8.33 -8.13 0.82
N ALA A 263 7.80 -6.94 0.54
CA ALA A 263 6.36 -6.69 0.68
C ALA A 263 5.53 -7.60 -0.24
N CYS A 264 4.37 -8.00 0.25
CA CYS A 264 3.41 -8.84 -0.50
C CYS A 264 2.59 -8.02 -1.52
N GLY A 265 2.83 -6.73 -1.59
CA GLY A 265 2.17 -5.79 -2.48
C GLY A 265 2.44 -4.35 -2.08
N PHE A 266 1.64 -3.45 -2.63
CA PHE A 266 1.80 -2.01 -2.49
C PHE A 266 0.45 -1.31 -2.60
N THR A 267 0.23 -0.25 -1.83
CA THR A 267 -0.96 0.60 -1.96
C THR A 267 -0.55 1.95 -2.54
N TYR A 268 -1.07 2.26 -3.70
CA TYR A 268 -0.95 3.57 -4.34
C TYR A 268 -1.88 4.59 -3.68
N GLY A 269 -1.53 5.86 -3.78
CA GLY A 269 -2.41 6.97 -3.41
C GLY A 269 -2.16 8.19 -4.26
N ASP A 270 -3.21 9.00 -4.43
CA ASP A 270 -3.17 10.32 -5.03
C ASP A 270 -3.84 11.33 -4.11
N ASN A 271 -3.29 12.55 -4.02
CA ASN A 271 -3.77 13.59 -3.11
C ASN A 271 -5.24 13.97 -3.32
N SER A 272 -5.68 14.05 -4.56
CA SER A 272 -7.05 14.45 -4.89
C SER A 272 -8.02 13.27 -4.79
N VAL A 273 -7.56 12.06 -5.13
CA VAL A 273 -8.38 10.85 -5.13
C VAL A 273 -8.63 10.37 -3.70
N MET A 274 -7.63 10.37 -2.83
CA MET A 274 -7.81 9.88 -1.46
C MET A 274 -8.90 10.62 -0.68
N GLN A 275 -9.19 11.87 -1.03
CA GLN A 275 -10.22 12.73 -0.44
C GLN A 275 -11.40 13.01 -1.37
N PHE A 276 -11.38 12.50 -2.59
CA PHE A 276 -12.39 12.72 -3.64
C PHE A 276 -12.72 14.21 -3.81
N LEU A 277 -11.68 15.04 -4.07
CA LEU A 277 -11.82 16.49 -4.25
C LEU A 277 -12.80 16.82 -5.36
N ARG A 278 -13.80 17.65 -5.05
CA ARG A 278 -14.81 18.12 -6.02
C ARG A 278 -14.58 19.58 -6.38
N PRO A 279 -15.00 20.03 -7.59
CA PRO A 279 -14.89 21.45 -7.99
C PRO A 279 -15.65 22.41 -7.06
N THR A 280 -16.67 21.91 -6.37
CA THR A 280 -17.51 22.69 -5.45
C THR A 280 -16.95 22.81 -4.04
N ASP A 281 -15.86 22.12 -3.73
CA ASP A 281 -15.27 22.14 -2.39
C ASP A 281 -14.59 23.51 -2.14
N LYS A 282 -14.84 24.08 -0.96
CA LYS A 282 -14.27 25.38 -0.56
C LYS A 282 -12.80 25.29 -0.15
N GLY A 283 -12.25 24.08 -0.07
CA GLY A 283 -10.87 23.81 0.29
C GLY A 283 -10.56 22.33 0.18
N SER A 284 -9.30 21.97 0.29
CA SER A 284 -8.82 20.59 0.20
C SER A 284 -7.82 20.30 1.31
N ALA A 285 -7.73 19.05 1.75
CA ALA A 285 -6.61 18.61 2.57
C ALA A 285 -5.32 18.64 1.73
N TYR A 286 -4.22 19.02 2.35
CA TYR A 286 -2.87 18.97 1.76
C TYR A 286 -2.77 19.66 0.39
N GLY A 287 -3.59 20.72 0.16
CA GLY A 287 -3.55 21.51 -1.06
C GLY A 287 -3.77 20.72 -2.34
N ALA A 288 -4.66 19.74 -2.35
CA ALA A 288 -5.09 19.06 -3.58
C ALA A 288 -5.69 20.07 -4.57
N ARG A 289 -5.41 19.89 -5.87
CA ARG A 289 -5.69 20.91 -6.89
C ARG A 289 -6.64 20.45 -7.99
N THR A 290 -6.57 19.17 -8.33
CA THR A 290 -7.29 18.60 -9.46
C THR A 290 -8.54 17.85 -8.97
N PRO A 291 -9.73 18.02 -9.55
CA PRO A 291 -10.88 17.22 -9.19
C PRO A 291 -10.60 15.72 -9.34
N TRP A 292 -11.10 14.91 -8.40
CA TRP A 292 -10.79 13.48 -8.31
C TRP A 292 -11.01 12.71 -9.63
N PHE A 293 -12.10 13.03 -10.36
CA PHE A 293 -12.46 12.35 -11.62
C PHE A 293 -11.52 12.68 -12.80
N LYS A 294 -10.58 13.61 -12.62
CA LYS A 294 -9.44 13.85 -13.52
C LYS A 294 -8.18 13.23 -12.94
N ALA A 295 -7.94 13.41 -11.65
CA ALA A 295 -6.76 12.88 -10.95
C ALA A 295 -6.71 11.34 -10.92
N ILE A 296 -7.84 10.66 -11.08
CA ILE A 296 -7.85 9.18 -11.20
C ILE A 296 -7.03 8.65 -12.38
N ASP A 297 -6.66 9.53 -13.32
CA ASP A 297 -5.85 9.22 -14.49
C ASP A 297 -4.43 9.79 -14.41
N ASP A 298 -4.01 10.28 -13.25
CA ASP A 298 -2.63 10.68 -13.02
C ASP A 298 -1.66 9.52 -13.32
N PRO A 299 -0.46 9.80 -13.86
CA PRO A 299 0.39 8.78 -14.50
C PRO A 299 0.75 7.61 -13.58
N GLY A 300 1.03 7.86 -12.30
CA GLY A 300 1.39 6.82 -11.34
C GLY A 300 0.31 5.74 -11.21
N ALA A 301 -0.97 6.13 -11.20
CA ALA A 301 -2.08 5.18 -11.14
C ALA A 301 -2.07 4.17 -12.29
N GLY A 302 -1.71 4.61 -13.50
CA GLY A 302 -1.63 3.75 -14.69
C GLY A 302 -0.37 2.90 -14.74
N GLN A 303 0.66 3.24 -13.98
CA GLN A 303 1.97 2.60 -14.03
C GLN A 303 2.14 1.47 -13.00
N MET A 304 1.37 1.47 -11.91
CA MET A 304 1.48 0.45 -10.85
C MET A 304 1.17 -0.97 -11.34
N ILE A 305 0.35 -1.11 -12.37
CA ILE A 305 0.06 -2.42 -12.98
C ILE A 305 1.33 -3.13 -13.49
N TYR A 306 2.36 -2.37 -13.91
CA TYR A 306 3.59 -2.95 -14.43
C TYR A 306 4.42 -3.61 -13.33
N LEU A 307 4.44 -3.06 -12.12
CA LEU A 307 5.02 -3.74 -10.96
C LEU A 307 4.33 -5.08 -10.69
N LYS A 308 2.99 -5.09 -10.62
CA LYS A 308 2.21 -6.33 -10.43
C LYS A 308 2.48 -7.36 -11.52
N LYS A 309 2.46 -6.94 -12.80
CA LYS A 309 2.75 -7.83 -13.95
C LYS A 309 4.14 -8.43 -13.86
N LEU A 310 5.16 -7.63 -13.51
CA LEU A 310 6.52 -8.12 -13.35
C LEU A 310 6.58 -9.18 -12.25
N MET A 311 6.02 -8.89 -11.07
CA MET A 311 6.05 -9.82 -9.94
C MET A 311 5.34 -11.14 -10.23
N LEU A 312 4.24 -11.11 -10.95
CA LEU A 312 3.47 -12.31 -11.32
C LEU A 312 3.99 -13.01 -12.58
N SER A 313 4.98 -12.46 -13.28
CA SER A 313 5.55 -13.05 -14.48
C SER A 313 6.51 -14.23 -14.23
N ARG A 314 6.88 -14.48 -12.98
CA ARG A 314 7.78 -15.54 -12.53
C ARG A 314 7.18 -16.23 -11.30
N PRO A 315 7.72 -17.39 -10.84
CA PRO A 315 7.24 -18.10 -9.64
C PRO A 315 7.23 -17.20 -8.40
N TYR A 316 6.07 -16.63 -8.09
CA TYR A 316 5.91 -15.56 -7.09
C TYR A 316 6.25 -16.02 -5.67
N PHE A 317 5.86 -17.25 -5.29
CA PHE A 317 6.06 -17.76 -3.93
C PHE A 317 7.52 -18.15 -3.62
N GLU A 318 8.37 -18.20 -4.63
CA GLU A 318 9.81 -18.47 -4.46
C GLU A 318 10.59 -17.19 -4.21
N ARG A 319 9.94 -16.04 -4.36
CA ARG A 319 10.59 -14.74 -4.31
C ARG A 319 11.09 -14.41 -2.91
N VAL A 320 12.36 -14.05 -2.83
CA VAL A 320 13.02 -13.54 -1.61
C VAL A 320 13.81 -12.27 -1.92
N PRO A 321 13.86 -11.28 -1.01
CA PRO A 321 14.83 -10.19 -1.11
C PRO A 321 16.26 -10.74 -1.05
N ASP A 322 17.14 -10.31 -1.96
CA ASP A 322 18.52 -10.75 -1.94
C ASP A 322 19.49 -9.66 -2.43
N GLN A 323 20.02 -8.90 -1.51
CA GLN A 323 20.99 -7.82 -1.79
C GLN A 323 22.41 -8.32 -2.10
N SER A 324 22.70 -9.63 -1.92
CA SER A 324 24.00 -10.21 -2.29
C SER A 324 24.25 -10.19 -3.80
N LEU A 325 23.18 -10.05 -4.59
CA LEU A 325 23.23 -9.88 -6.03
C LEU A 325 23.91 -8.55 -6.46
N VAL A 326 23.89 -7.52 -5.61
CA VAL A 326 24.38 -6.18 -5.94
C VAL A 326 25.72 -5.93 -5.30
N THR A 327 26.75 -5.60 -6.08
CA THR A 327 28.11 -5.35 -5.56
C THR A 327 28.34 -3.92 -5.12
N ASP A 328 27.57 -2.97 -5.66
CA ASP A 328 27.59 -1.54 -5.31
C ASP A 328 26.16 -1.04 -5.13
N GLN A 329 25.65 -1.13 -3.90
CA GLN A 329 24.26 -0.83 -3.60
C GLN A 329 23.90 0.65 -3.74
N GLY A 330 24.85 1.56 -3.59
CA GLY A 330 24.55 2.98 -3.49
C GLY A 330 23.76 3.38 -2.24
N THR A 331 23.29 4.62 -2.21
CA THR A 331 22.49 5.18 -1.10
C THR A 331 21.43 6.12 -1.65
N LYS A 332 20.36 6.34 -0.90
CA LYS A 332 19.27 7.24 -1.29
C LYS A 332 18.76 6.90 -2.69
N TYR A 333 18.66 7.88 -3.59
CA TYR A 333 18.16 7.69 -4.95
C TYR A 333 19.01 6.75 -5.81
N ASP A 334 20.29 6.57 -5.49
CA ASP A 334 21.19 5.62 -6.17
C ASP A 334 21.13 4.20 -5.59
N TYR A 335 20.31 3.98 -4.55
CA TYR A 335 20.17 2.66 -3.94
C TYR A 335 19.52 1.67 -4.91
N LEU A 336 20.23 0.56 -5.14
CA LEU A 336 19.77 -0.58 -5.92
C LEU A 336 19.13 -1.59 -4.98
N ILE A 337 17.97 -2.09 -5.37
CA ILE A 337 17.30 -3.14 -4.60
C ILE A 337 17.07 -4.38 -5.44
N ALA A 338 17.29 -5.55 -4.86
CA ALA A 338 17.25 -6.81 -5.55
C ALA A 338 16.32 -7.82 -4.87
N THR A 339 15.65 -8.61 -5.68
CA THR A 339 14.85 -9.77 -5.27
C THR A 339 15.03 -10.90 -6.26
N ARG A 340 14.93 -12.16 -5.83
CA ARG A 340 15.06 -13.30 -6.72
C ARG A 340 14.13 -14.45 -6.36
N GLY A 341 13.89 -15.33 -7.32
CA GLY A 341 13.46 -16.70 -7.12
C GLY A 341 14.63 -17.67 -7.26
N LYS A 342 14.35 -18.91 -7.64
CA LYS A 342 15.39 -19.91 -7.92
C LYS A 342 16.07 -19.68 -9.25
N GLU A 343 15.29 -19.37 -10.28
CA GLU A 343 15.72 -19.29 -11.69
C GLU A 343 15.68 -17.88 -12.26
N TYR A 344 15.45 -16.86 -11.44
CA TYR A 344 15.38 -15.48 -11.89
C TYR A 344 15.83 -14.49 -10.82
N ALA A 345 16.26 -13.31 -11.24
CA ALA A 345 16.47 -12.16 -10.37
C ALA A 345 15.96 -10.88 -11.02
N PHE A 346 15.50 -9.95 -10.19
CA PHE A 346 15.12 -8.59 -10.56
C PHE A 346 15.93 -7.60 -9.72
N ILE A 347 16.57 -6.64 -10.38
CA ILE A 347 17.32 -5.56 -9.74
C ILE A 347 16.75 -4.22 -10.23
N TYR A 348 16.22 -3.43 -9.31
CA TYR A 348 15.66 -2.11 -9.63
C TYR A 348 16.65 -1.00 -9.34
N THR A 349 16.78 -0.07 -10.27
CA THR A 349 17.48 1.21 -10.14
C THR A 349 16.50 2.36 -10.39
N TYR A 350 16.50 3.37 -9.52
CA TYR A 350 15.67 4.56 -9.68
C TYR A 350 16.31 5.62 -10.59
N THR A 351 17.63 5.71 -10.56
CA THR A 351 18.36 6.72 -11.32
C THR A 351 18.89 6.22 -12.66
N GLY A 352 18.81 4.91 -12.93
CA GLY A 352 19.38 4.36 -14.14
C GLY A 352 20.90 4.52 -14.25
N ARG A 353 21.61 4.58 -13.11
CA ARG A 353 23.07 4.57 -13.12
C ARG A 353 23.62 3.21 -13.54
N THR A 354 24.80 3.19 -14.11
CA THR A 354 25.56 1.95 -14.33
C THR A 354 25.84 1.23 -13.01
N PHE A 355 25.71 -0.10 -12.99
CA PHE A 355 25.93 -0.91 -11.79
C PHE A 355 26.41 -2.32 -12.11
N SER A 356 26.97 -2.97 -11.09
CA SER A 356 27.49 -4.33 -11.21
C SER A 356 26.71 -5.32 -10.35
N VAL A 357 26.52 -6.52 -10.90
CA VAL A 357 25.76 -7.62 -10.31
C VAL A 357 26.63 -8.86 -10.19
N ASN A 358 26.58 -9.52 -9.05
CA ASN A 358 27.15 -10.85 -8.83
C ASN A 358 26.01 -11.90 -8.92
N PRO A 359 25.83 -12.59 -10.05
CA PRO A 359 24.75 -13.52 -10.23
C PRO A 359 24.98 -14.90 -9.59
N ALA A 360 26.08 -15.11 -8.87
CA ALA A 360 26.44 -16.41 -8.28
C ALA A 360 25.35 -17.00 -7.37
N ALA A 361 24.51 -16.13 -6.74
CA ALA A 361 23.39 -16.55 -5.92
C ALA A 361 22.28 -17.30 -6.69
N LEU A 362 22.21 -17.18 -8.02
CA LEU A 362 21.28 -17.92 -8.87
C LEU A 362 21.78 -19.34 -9.18
N GLY A 363 23.08 -19.60 -9.04
CA GLY A 363 23.67 -20.92 -9.32
C GLY A 363 23.71 -21.31 -10.81
N SER A 364 23.16 -20.48 -11.68
CA SER A 364 23.05 -20.73 -13.13
C SER A 364 24.37 -20.55 -13.84
N ARG A 365 24.61 -21.33 -14.91
CA ARG A 365 25.79 -21.20 -15.75
C ARG A 365 25.63 -20.15 -16.83
N ARG A 366 24.41 -20.03 -17.36
CA ARG A 366 24.03 -19.08 -18.41
C ARG A 366 22.82 -18.29 -17.96
N LEU A 367 22.83 -17.00 -18.24
CA LEU A 367 21.75 -16.08 -17.90
C LEU A 367 21.37 -15.30 -19.15
N GLN A 368 20.07 -15.15 -19.38
CA GLN A 368 19.54 -14.14 -20.28
C GLN A 368 19.27 -12.88 -19.48
N ALA A 369 19.81 -11.75 -19.95
CA ALA A 369 19.55 -10.45 -19.34
C ALA A 369 18.62 -9.61 -20.21
N SER A 370 17.70 -8.88 -19.55
CA SER A 370 16.78 -7.96 -20.21
C SER A 370 16.54 -6.72 -19.36
N TRP A 371 16.28 -5.58 -20.02
CA TRP A 371 15.73 -4.40 -19.37
C TRP A 371 14.21 -4.44 -19.39
N TYR A 372 13.60 -4.17 -18.24
CA TYR A 372 12.17 -3.92 -18.09
C TYR A 372 11.94 -2.45 -17.77
N ASN A 373 11.06 -1.80 -18.51
CA ASN A 373 10.68 -0.41 -18.32
C ASN A 373 9.48 -0.29 -17.36
N PRO A 374 9.63 0.23 -16.15
CA PRO A 374 8.54 0.37 -15.18
C PRO A 374 7.43 1.33 -15.59
N ARG A 375 7.69 2.19 -16.59
CA ARG A 375 6.75 3.23 -17.05
C ARG A 375 5.69 2.72 -18.01
N ASP A 376 6.00 1.64 -18.75
CA ASP A 376 5.12 1.10 -19.80
C ASP A 376 5.08 -0.44 -19.85
N GLY A 377 5.90 -1.11 -19.03
CA GLY A 377 5.99 -2.57 -18.98
C GLY A 377 6.68 -3.23 -20.17
N SER A 378 7.32 -2.46 -21.05
CA SER A 378 8.08 -3.02 -22.17
C SER A 378 9.36 -3.71 -21.69
N THR A 379 9.79 -4.73 -22.45
CA THR A 379 11.01 -5.50 -22.19
C THR A 379 11.90 -5.48 -23.41
N SER A 380 13.21 -5.28 -23.20
CA SER A 380 14.22 -5.37 -24.27
C SER A 380 15.35 -6.29 -23.85
N THR A 381 15.67 -7.29 -24.68
CA THR A 381 16.77 -8.22 -24.42
C THR A 381 18.11 -7.53 -24.57
N ILE A 382 19.00 -7.73 -23.58
CA ILE A 382 20.39 -7.26 -23.61
C ILE A 382 21.29 -8.32 -24.26
N GLY A 383 21.14 -9.58 -23.84
CA GLY A 383 21.94 -10.70 -24.34
C GLY A 383 22.05 -11.85 -23.36
N ASN A 384 22.94 -12.80 -23.67
CA ASN A 384 23.28 -13.93 -22.82
C ASN A 384 24.64 -13.74 -22.16
N PHE A 385 24.76 -14.12 -20.89
CA PHE A 385 25.94 -13.86 -20.05
C PHE A 385 26.33 -15.13 -19.28
N SER A 386 27.59 -15.15 -18.80
CA SER A 386 28.03 -16.14 -17.82
C SER A 386 27.43 -15.83 -16.45
N GLY A 387 26.82 -16.81 -15.79
CA GLY A 387 26.34 -16.69 -14.42
C GLY A 387 27.43 -16.77 -13.33
N ARG A 388 28.73 -16.86 -13.71
CA ARG A 388 29.84 -17.09 -12.79
C ARG A 388 30.70 -15.85 -12.54
N GLU A 389 30.50 -14.81 -13.31
CA GLU A 389 31.33 -13.59 -13.27
C GLU A 389 30.47 -12.39 -12.84
N THR A 390 31.12 -11.41 -12.23
CA THR A 390 30.48 -10.11 -12.01
C THR A 390 30.19 -9.45 -13.34
N LEU A 391 28.95 -9.04 -13.55
CA LEU A 391 28.46 -8.42 -14.77
C LEU A 391 28.15 -6.95 -14.51
N THR A 392 28.52 -6.09 -15.46
CA THR A 392 28.20 -4.66 -15.41
C THR A 392 27.13 -4.34 -16.43
N PHE A 393 26.11 -3.59 -15.99
CA PHE A 393 24.98 -3.19 -16.82
C PHE A 393 24.81 -1.68 -16.81
N ASP A 394 24.50 -1.14 -17.98
CA ASP A 394 24.24 0.28 -18.20
C ASP A 394 22.79 0.45 -18.69
N PRO A 395 21.90 0.96 -17.82
CA PRO A 395 20.50 1.16 -18.19
C PRO A 395 20.33 2.15 -19.34
N PRO A 396 19.29 2.01 -20.19
CA PRO A 396 19.04 2.97 -21.26
C PRO A 396 18.78 4.39 -20.74
N GLY A 397 19.28 5.40 -21.46
CA GLY A 397 19.08 6.82 -21.17
C GLY A 397 20.17 7.42 -20.27
N ALA A 398 20.04 8.72 -19.99
CA ALA A 398 20.99 9.42 -19.11
C ALA A 398 20.62 9.17 -17.64
N PRO A 399 21.61 8.90 -16.76
CA PRO A 399 21.35 8.74 -15.32
C PRO A 399 20.69 9.97 -14.71
N GLY A 400 19.67 9.75 -13.88
CA GLY A 400 18.97 10.80 -13.15
C GLY A 400 17.67 10.30 -12.50
N PRO A 401 17.13 11.00 -11.49
CA PRO A 401 15.87 10.63 -10.87
C PRO A 401 14.75 10.40 -11.92
N GLY A 402 14.03 9.30 -11.78
CA GLY A 402 12.95 8.91 -12.70
C GLY A 402 13.39 8.19 -13.99
N ASN A 403 14.70 8.05 -14.27
CA ASN A 403 15.19 7.13 -15.31
C ASN A 403 15.29 5.71 -14.74
N ASP A 404 14.18 5.23 -14.21
CA ASP A 404 14.13 3.96 -13.50
C ASP A 404 14.00 2.76 -14.45
N TRP A 405 14.70 1.68 -14.07
CA TRP A 405 14.73 0.42 -14.82
C TRP A 405 14.78 -0.79 -13.89
N VAL A 406 14.30 -1.93 -14.39
CA VAL A 406 14.57 -3.23 -13.78
C VAL A 406 15.45 -4.05 -14.69
N LEU A 407 16.57 -4.52 -14.18
CA LEU A 407 17.34 -5.60 -14.81
C LEU A 407 16.65 -6.92 -14.44
N ILE A 408 16.29 -7.69 -15.46
CA ILE A 408 15.82 -9.07 -15.34
C ILE A 408 16.97 -9.99 -15.71
N LEU A 409 17.25 -10.94 -14.83
CA LEU A 409 18.16 -12.06 -15.13
C LEU A 409 17.33 -13.33 -15.02
N ASP A 410 17.25 -14.09 -16.09
CA ASP A 410 16.59 -15.39 -16.13
C ASP A 410 17.61 -16.51 -16.40
N ASP A 411 17.45 -17.64 -15.72
CA ASP A 411 18.21 -18.86 -16.04
C ASP A 411 17.88 -19.30 -17.47
N HIS A 412 18.89 -19.65 -18.21
CA HIS A 412 18.80 -20.01 -19.63
C HIS A 412 19.57 -21.33 -19.91
N GLU A 413 19.43 -22.31 -19.02
CA GLU A 413 19.97 -23.68 -19.28
C GLU A 413 19.10 -24.49 -20.23
#